data_b060013ccf86788f4ebc78e581823de7
#
_entry.id   b060013ccf86788f4ebc78e581823de7
#
_cell.length_a   1.000
_cell.length_b   1.000
_cell.length_c   1.000
_cell.angle_alpha   90.00
_cell.angle_beta   90.00
_cell.angle_gamma   90.00
#
_symmetry.space_group_name_H-M   'P 1'
#
loop_
_entity.id
_entity.type
_entity.pdbx_description
1 polymer ?
#
loop_
_entity_poly.entity_id
_entity_poly.type
_entity_poly.pdbx_seq_one_letter_code
_entity_poly.pdbx_strand_id
1 'polypeptide(L)'
;MILQNILRPQHIWARRPGIPVPGVLAVCAACFLQQSRKRWFRETGEIQQQRNLNQYHYTMKLSSIIPASELHYFTLLLVTGLYSPGRGEITSLDSGNIDEILIIQLKLNHTFLSTDNAGVAIVNFYADWCRFSQMLHPIFEEASNIVREEYPDATQVVFARVDCDQHSDIAQRYRISKYPTLKLFRNGMMMKREYRGQRSVTAIADFIRQQKVDPIRELQNLEEISTLDRSKRTIIGYIDQKDSENYHTYEKVANILRDDCVFLSAFGEVSKPERFSGDNIIYKPIGENPPDMVYMGSLTNFDLSYAWSQDKCVPLVREITFENGEELTEEGLPFLILFHVKDDTESLEKFQQEVARQLISEKGSINFLHADCDKFRHPLLHIQKTPADCPVIAIDSFRHMYVFPEYSDLAFPGKLRQFVLDLHSGKLHREFHHGPDPTDSTPGQEEDREVASNPPESSFQKLAPSETRYTILRDRDEL
;
A
#
# COMPACT_ATOMS: atom_id res chain seq x y z
N MET A 1 33.36 14.41 38.94
CA MET A 1 33.61 14.23 40.42
C MET A 1 32.39 13.74 41.20
N ILE A 2 31.17 14.12 40.86
CA ILE A 2 29.95 13.72 41.60
C ILE A 2 29.52 12.26 41.29
N LEU A 3 29.79 11.74 40.10
CA LEU A 3 29.48 10.37 39.71
C LEU A 3 30.43 9.30 40.28
N GLN A 4 31.66 9.68 40.63
CA GLN A 4 32.63 8.75 41.26
C GLN A 4 32.28 8.41 42.70
N ASN A 5 31.54 9.29 43.41
CA ASN A 5 31.12 9.04 44.79
C ASN A 5 29.82 8.22 44.90
N ILE A 6 29.09 8.07 43.82
CA ILE A 6 27.82 7.29 43.82
C ILE A 6 28.07 5.81 43.50
N LEU A 7 29.22 5.48 42.90
CA LEU A 7 29.56 4.13 42.45
C LEU A 7 30.65 3.42 43.30
N ARG A 8 31.03 3.97 44.47
CA ARG A 8 31.84 3.19 45.42
C ARG A 8 30.92 2.28 46.23
N PRO A 9 31.08 0.96 46.16
CA PRO A 9 30.34 0.05 47.02
C PRO A 9 30.91 0.20 48.44
N GLN A 10 30.20 0.87 49.32
CA GLN A 10 30.45 0.70 50.74
C GLN A 10 29.93 -0.68 51.14
N HIS A 11 30.80 -1.41 51.82
CA HIS A 11 30.61 -2.72 52.41
C HIS A 11 29.51 -2.75 53.49
N ILE A 12 28.24 -2.75 53.13
CA ILE A 12 27.11 -3.00 54.05
C ILE A 12 26.00 -3.76 53.33
N TRP A 13 26.29 -4.90 52.77
CA TRP A 13 25.29 -5.89 52.44
C TRP A 13 25.90 -7.28 52.44
N ALA A 14 26.26 -7.73 53.61
CA ALA A 14 26.44 -9.15 53.87
C ALA A 14 25.19 -9.67 54.57
N ARG A 15 24.54 -10.65 53.92
CA ARG A 15 23.51 -11.57 54.40
C ARG A 15 22.06 -11.11 54.32
N ARG A 16 21.44 -11.40 53.17
CA ARG A 16 20.27 -12.29 53.04
C ARG A 16 19.97 -12.55 51.55
N PRO A 17 19.74 -13.81 51.13
CA PRO A 17 19.40 -14.14 49.75
C PRO A 17 17.87 -13.99 49.54
N GLY A 18 17.46 -13.40 48.41
CA GLY A 18 16.14 -13.61 47.90
C GLY A 18 15.22 -12.40 47.70
N ILE A 19 15.68 -11.29 47.07
CA ILE A 19 14.76 -10.32 46.47
C ILE A 19 15.37 -9.81 45.17
N PRO A 20 14.74 -9.99 44.00
CA PRO A 20 15.20 -9.35 42.76
C PRO A 20 14.91 -7.85 42.82
N VAL A 21 15.90 -7.04 42.50
CA VAL A 21 15.83 -5.57 42.51
C VAL A 21 15.63 -5.01 41.09
N PRO A 22 14.41 -4.97 40.56
CA PRO A 22 14.15 -4.15 39.36
C PRO A 22 13.70 -2.71 39.71
N GLY A 23 13.27 -2.46 40.94
CA GLY A 23 12.64 -1.17 41.29
C GLY A 23 13.55 0.01 41.54
N VAL A 24 14.76 -0.22 42.02
CA VAL A 24 15.65 0.89 42.51
C VAL A 24 16.30 1.64 41.34
N LEU A 25 16.62 0.96 40.23
CA LEU A 25 17.17 1.61 39.02
C LEU A 25 16.15 2.48 38.30
N ALA A 26 14.89 2.05 38.26
CA ALA A 26 13.82 2.84 37.65
C ALA A 26 13.50 4.11 38.44
N VAL A 27 13.54 4.07 39.78
CA VAL A 27 13.29 5.22 40.63
C VAL A 27 14.41 6.25 40.51
N CYS A 28 15.69 5.83 40.45
CA CYS A 28 16.82 6.74 40.23
C CYS A 28 16.79 7.42 38.87
N ALA A 29 16.40 6.70 37.80
CA ALA A 29 16.25 7.29 36.46
C ALA A 29 15.10 8.31 36.42
N ALA A 30 13.97 8.02 37.04
CA ALA A 30 12.82 8.93 37.14
C ALA A 30 13.13 10.20 37.95
N CYS A 31 13.86 10.09 39.07
CA CYS A 31 14.29 11.25 39.86
C CYS A 31 15.27 12.14 39.09
N PHE A 32 16.18 11.56 38.33
CA PHE A 32 17.13 12.31 37.50
C PHE A 32 16.44 13.08 36.36
N LEU A 33 15.49 12.45 35.72
CA LEU A 33 14.65 13.05 34.65
C LEU A 33 13.75 14.18 35.20
N GLN A 34 13.21 14.01 36.39
CA GLN A 34 12.35 15.03 37.02
C GLN A 34 13.12 16.25 37.51
N GLN A 35 14.35 16.09 37.99
CA GLN A 35 15.24 17.22 38.34
C GLN A 35 15.76 17.96 37.10
N SER A 36 16.06 17.23 36.02
CA SER A 36 16.45 17.82 34.72
C SER A 36 15.31 18.64 34.12
N ARG A 37 14.04 18.15 34.21
CA ARG A 37 12.85 18.87 33.74
C ARG A 37 12.63 20.21 34.48
N LYS A 38 12.87 20.28 35.79
CA LYS A 38 12.71 21.54 36.57
C LYS A 38 13.78 22.59 36.27
N ARG A 39 14.95 22.20 35.81
CA ARG A 39 16.01 23.12 35.38
C ARG A 39 15.80 23.67 33.99
N TRP A 40 15.07 22.93 33.13
CA TRP A 40 14.87 23.20 31.71
C TRP A 40 13.93 24.39 31.44
N PHE A 41 13.04 24.68 32.35
CA PHE A 41 12.04 25.76 32.18
C PHE A 41 12.58 27.17 32.47
N ARG A 42 13.86 27.33 32.79
CA ARG A 42 14.40 28.65 33.22
C ARG A 42 15.40 29.31 32.27
N GLU A 43 15.89 28.65 31.25
CA GLU A 43 16.91 29.23 30.35
C GLU A 43 16.54 28.99 28.89
N THR A 44 16.02 30.02 28.24
CA THR A 44 15.68 30.05 26.82
C THR A 44 16.83 30.62 26.01
N GLY A 45 17.12 30.01 24.84
CA GLY A 45 17.59 30.72 23.65
C GLY A 45 18.96 30.36 23.05
N GLU A 46 19.96 29.90 23.78
CA GLU A 46 21.34 29.77 23.22
C GLU A 46 21.96 28.35 23.28
N ILE A 47 21.18 27.32 23.58
CA ILE A 47 21.73 26.02 24.02
C ILE A 47 21.52 24.88 23.02
N GLN A 48 20.92 25.14 21.84
CA GLN A 48 20.59 24.04 20.92
C GLN A 48 21.82 23.36 20.29
N GLN A 49 22.85 24.14 19.97
CA GLN A 49 24.06 23.60 19.31
C GLN A 49 25.03 22.91 20.27
N GLN A 50 25.10 23.34 21.54
CA GLN A 50 25.90 22.69 22.57
C GLN A 50 25.27 21.42 23.16
N ARG A 51 23.95 21.24 22.99
CA ARG A 51 23.20 20.05 23.44
C ARG A 51 23.55 18.79 22.66
N ASN A 52 23.68 18.88 21.32
CA ASN A 52 23.99 17.73 20.50
C ASN A 52 25.36 17.13 20.79
N LEU A 53 26.36 17.98 21.05
CA LEU A 53 27.71 17.52 21.44
C LEU A 53 27.76 16.86 22.81
N ASN A 54 27.01 17.35 23.79
CA ASN A 54 26.95 16.75 25.12
C ASN A 54 26.16 15.44 25.12
N GLN A 55 25.14 15.30 24.30
CA GLN A 55 24.33 14.08 24.16
C GLN A 55 25.15 12.94 23.54
N TYR A 56 25.97 13.24 22.51
CA TYR A 56 26.92 12.27 21.92
C TYR A 56 27.99 11.83 22.93
N HIS A 57 28.46 12.71 23.78
CA HIS A 57 29.44 12.37 24.83
C HIS A 57 28.85 11.50 25.95
N TYR A 58 27.57 11.65 26.28
CA TYR A 58 26.88 10.82 27.27
C TYR A 58 26.55 9.42 26.71
N THR A 59 26.12 9.29 25.47
CA THR A 59 25.88 8.00 24.84
C THR A 59 27.15 7.19 24.65
N MET A 60 28.25 7.82 24.27
CA MET A 60 29.55 7.13 24.18
C MET A 60 30.11 6.67 25.54
N LYS A 61 29.83 7.36 26.65
CA LYS A 61 30.26 6.91 27.99
C LYS A 61 29.38 5.82 28.60
N LEU A 62 28.09 5.76 28.23
CA LEU A 62 27.17 4.70 28.64
C LEU A 62 27.45 3.37 27.90
N SER A 63 27.90 3.44 26.64
CA SER A 63 28.23 2.24 25.84
C SER A 63 29.40 1.41 26.38
N SER A 64 30.22 1.98 27.22
CA SER A 64 31.35 1.25 27.86
C SER A 64 30.99 0.53 29.18
N ILE A 65 29.76 0.70 29.68
CA ILE A 65 29.35 0.20 31.00
C ILE A 65 28.18 -0.79 30.89
N ILE A 66 27.42 -0.80 29.80
CA ILE A 66 26.21 -1.59 29.61
C ILE A 66 26.44 -2.61 28.49
N PRO A 67 26.08 -3.90 28.63
CA PRO A 67 26.14 -4.89 27.56
C PRO A 67 25.34 -4.43 26.34
N ALA A 68 25.82 -4.76 25.14
CA ALA A 68 25.23 -4.28 23.88
C ALA A 68 23.72 -4.60 23.71
N SER A 69 23.22 -5.65 24.38
CA SER A 69 21.80 -6.01 24.42
C SER A 69 20.93 -5.06 25.24
N GLU A 70 21.49 -4.42 26.25
CA GLU A 70 20.75 -3.45 27.08
C GLU A 70 20.91 -2.00 26.61
N LEU A 71 21.97 -1.71 25.86
CA LEU A 71 22.20 -0.39 25.31
C LEU A 71 21.13 -0.01 24.27
N HIS A 72 20.66 -0.98 23.48
CA HIS A 72 19.55 -0.79 22.55
C HIS A 72 18.25 -0.44 23.29
N TYR A 73 18.04 -1.00 24.47
CA TYR A 73 16.86 -0.70 25.28
C TYR A 73 16.90 0.73 25.87
N PHE A 74 18.08 1.16 26.31
CA PHE A 74 18.25 2.50 26.87
C PHE A 74 18.18 3.61 25.83
N THR A 75 18.75 3.39 24.65
CA THR A 75 18.64 4.33 23.52
C THR A 75 17.21 4.41 23.02
N LEU A 76 16.51 3.28 22.98
CA LEU A 76 15.11 3.19 22.60
C LEU A 76 14.18 3.94 23.56
N LEU A 77 14.38 3.76 24.89
CA LEU A 77 13.63 4.50 25.93
C LEU A 77 13.91 6.01 25.93
N LEU A 78 15.14 6.42 25.62
CA LEU A 78 15.49 7.83 25.50
C LEU A 78 14.88 8.48 24.25
N VAL A 79 14.85 7.76 23.14
CA VAL A 79 14.26 8.24 21.89
C VAL A 79 12.73 8.33 22.00
N THR A 80 12.07 7.31 22.58
CA THR A 80 10.61 7.33 22.78
C THR A 80 10.16 8.36 23.83
N GLY A 81 10.98 8.62 24.85
CA GLY A 81 10.70 9.64 25.85
C GLY A 81 10.90 11.08 25.39
N LEU A 82 11.69 11.30 24.32
CA LEU A 82 11.93 12.62 23.72
C LEU A 82 10.96 12.96 22.59
N TYR A 83 10.32 11.95 21.98
CA TYR A 83 9.41 12.07 20.84
C TYR A 83 7.97 11.70 21.20
N SER A 84 7.50 12.03 22.38
CA SER A 84 6.07 11.98 22.65
C SER A 84 5.46 13.25 22.01
N PRO A 85 4.85 13.19 20.83
CA PRO A 85 4.16 14.36 20.28
C PRO A 85 3.12 14.80 21.30
N GLY A 86 2.99 16.10 21.49
CA GLY A 86 1.97 16.69 22.35
C GLY A 86 0.59 16.19 21.92
N ARG A 87 -0.35 16.10 22.86
CA ARG A 87 -1.72 15.67 22.62
C ARG A 87 -2.31 16.47 21.44
N GLY A 88 -2.57 15.83 20.29
CA GLY A 88 -3.23 16.45 19.15
C GLY A 88 -2.33 16.92 17.98
N GLU A 89 -1.01 16.88 18.09
CA GLU A 89 -0.13 17.44 17.08
C GLU A 89 0.18 16.45 15.95
N ILE A 90 -0.07 16.86 14.68
CA ILE A 90 0.35 16.13 13.48
C ILE A 90 1.87 16.20 13.39
N THR A 91 2.51 15.04 13.22
CA THR A 91 3.96 14.96 13.13
C THR A 91 4.45 15.49 11.76
N SER A 92 5.27 16.54 11.77
CA SER A 92 5.97 16.98 10.56
C SER A 92 7.15 16.08 10.27
N LEU A 93 7.20 15.53 9.04
CA LEU A 93 8.26 14.65 8.57
C LEU A 93 9.22 15.41 7.69
N ASP A 94 10.50 15.15 7.88
CA ASP A 94 11.63 15.64 7.11
C ASP A 94 12.59 14.49 6.77
N SER A 95 13.61 14.76 5.96
CA SER A 95 14.59 13.75 5.53
C SER A 95 15.40 13.15 6.70
N GLY A 96 15.41 13.80 7.86
CA GLY A 96 16.12 13.33 9.06
C GLY A 96 15.27 12.41 9.95
N ASN A 97 13.94 12.55 9.94
CA ASN A 97 13.06 11.84 10.88
C ASN A 97 12.08 10.86 10.24
N ILE A 98 11.85 10.93 8.91
CA ILE A 98 10.82 10.13 8.23
C ILE A 98 11.04 8.62 8.39
N ASP A 99 12.27 8.16 8.24
CA ASP A 99 12.59 6.72 8.38
C ASP A 99 12.47 6.26 9.83
N GLU A 100 12.84 7.11 10.78
CA GLU A 100 12.70 6.83 12.20
C GLU A 100 11.22 6.70 12.58
N ILE A 101 10.39 7.65 12.19
CA ILE A 101 8.97 7.67 12.55
C ILE A 101 8.21 6.54 11.84
N LEU A 102 8.40 6.37 10.52
CA LEU A 102 7.69 5.36 9.77
C LEU A 102 8.18 3.93 10.04
N ILE A 103 9.47 3.74 10.34
CA ILE A 103 10.07 2.42 10.53
C ILE A 103 10.14 2.04 12.01
N ILE A 104 10.64 2.92 12.87
CA ILE A 104 10.92 2.59 14.27
C ILE A 104 9.65 2.62 15.10
N GLN A 105 8.84 3.68 15.02
CA GLN A 105 7.59 3.75 15.79
C GLN A 105 6.59 2.66 15.40
N LEU A 106 6.51 2.34 14.09
CA LEU A 106 5.61 1.29 13.60
C LEU A 106 6.15 -0.14 13.80
N LYS A 107 7.48 -0.33 13.99
CA LYS A 107 8.10 -1.64 14.26
C LYS A 107 8.21 -1.98 15.74
N LEU A 108 8.19 -0.99 16.63
CA LEU A 108 8.32 -1.22 18.08
C LEU A 108 7.22 -2.12 18.65
N ASN A 109 6.04 -2.12 18.03
CA ASN A 109 4.94 -3.00 18.42
C ASN A 109 5.20 -4.49 18.14
N HIS A 110 6.16 -4.83 17.26
CA HIS A 110 6.46 -6.23 16.91
C HIS A 110 7.36 -6.96 17.92
N THR A 111 8.00 -6.26 18.84
CA THR A 111 9.00 -6.87 19.75
C THR A 111 8.43 -7.18 21.14
N PHE A 112 7.27 -6.68 21.51
CA PHE A 112 6.68 -6.86 22.84
C PHE A 112 5.15 -7.11 22.79
N LEU A 113 4.79 -8.38 22.83
CA LEU A 113 3.60 -8.93 23.49
C LEU A 113 2.19 -8.77 22.89
N SER A 114 1.95 -8.34 21.66
CA SER A 114 0.63 -8.63 21.07
C SER A 114 0.61 -8.52 19.54
N THR A 115 0.08 -9.54 18.91
CA THR A 115 -0.15 -9.69 17.47
C THR A 115 -1.26 -8.77 16.93
N ASP A 116 -1.95 -8.01 17.78
CA ASP A 116 -3.18 -7.29 17.43
C ASP A 116 -2.99 -5.81 17.07
N ASN A 117 -1.76 -5.28 17.06
CA ASN A 117 -1.53 -3.83 16.92
C ASN A 117 -0.54 -3.46 15.81
N ALA A 118 -0.86 -3.85 14.57
CA ALA A 118 -0.13 -3.31 13.42
C ALA A 118 -0.21 -1.77 13.41
N GLY A 119 0.94 -1.11 13.50
CA GLY A 119 1.03 0.35 13.44
C GLY A 119 0.65 0.85 12.05
N VAL A 120 -0.22 1.85 11.99
CA VAL A 120 -0.69 2.50 10.76
C VAL A 120 -0.27 3.96 10.78
N ALA A 121 0.36 4.43 9.70
CA ALA A 121 0.58 5.86 9.51
C ALA A 121 -0.12 6.35 8.24
N ILE A 122 -0.84 7.46 8.35
CA ILE A 122 -1.34 8.20 7.20
C ILE A 122 -0.52 9.48 7.06
N VAL A 123 0.09 9.66 5.89
CA VAL A 123 0.99 10.80 5.61
C VAL A 123 0.37 11.68 4.54
N ASN A 124 0.16 12.95 4.88
CA ASN A 124 -0.28 13.99 3.96
C ASN A 124 0.94 14.64 3.30
N PHE A 125 1.15 14.37 2.03
CA PHE A 125 2.12 15.04 1.18
C PHE A 125 1.45 16.28 0.57
N TYR A 126 1.93 17.47 0.91
CA TYR A 126 1.27 18.73 0.55
C TYR A 126 2.26 19.77 0.03
N ALA A 127 1.72 20.85 -0.53
CA ALA A 127 2.43 22.06 -0.85
C ALA A 127 1.60 23.26 -0.35
N ASP A 128 2.23 24.24 0.29
CA ASP A 128 1.55 25.36 0.90
C ASP A 128 0.80 26.26 -0.10
N TRP A 129 1.31 26.38 -1.32
CA TRP A 129 0.65 27.13 -2.39
C TRP A 129 -0.59 26.44 -2.98
N CYS A 130 -0.75 25.11 -2.73
CA CYS A 130 -1.87 24.36 -3.27
C CYS A 130 -3.14 24.61 -2.46
N ARG A 131 -4.17 25.20 -3.11
CA ARG A 131 -5.47 25.48 -2.48
C ARG A 131 -6.10 24.24 -1.85
N PHE A 132 -6.04 23.10 -2.53
CA PHE A 132 -6.62 21.86 -2.01
C PHE A 132 -5.86 21.32 -0.79
N SER A 133 -4.55 21.53 -0.71
CA SER A 133 -3.76 21.23 0.48
C SER A 133 -4.19 22.08 1.67
N GLN A 134 -4.36 23.38 1.45
CA GLN A 134 -4.83 24.31 2.48
C GLN A 134 -6.23 23.94 3.00
N MET A 135 -7.15 23.52 2.11
CA MET A 135 -8.50 23.09 2.48
C MET A 135 -8.50 21.79 3.26
N LEU A 136 -7.59 20.83 2.91
CA LEU A 136 -7.50 19.56 3.60
C LEU A 136 -6.86 19.67 5.00
N HIS A 137 -6.02 20.66 5.23
CA HIS A 137 -5.26 20.80 6.47
C HIS A 137 -6.12 20.74 7.74
N PRO A 138 -7.18 21.57 7.92
CA PRO A 138 -8.03 21.52 9.10
C PRO A 138 -8.80 20.21 9.22
N ILE A 139 -9.25 19.62 8.11
CA ILE A 139 -9.96 18.35 8.08
C ILE A 139 -9.05 17.21 8.56
N PHE A 140 -7.81 17.20 8.08
CA PHE A 140 -6.82 16.19 8.45
C PHE A 140 -6.43 16.29 9.93
N GLU A 141 -6.33 17.51 10.45
CA GLU A 141 -6.05 17.78 11.86
C GLU A 141 -7.19 17.30 12.76
N GLU A 142 -8.44 17.62 12.42
CA GLU A 142 -9.62 17.19 13.17
C GLU A 142 -9.78 15.66 13.13
N ALA A 143 -9.59 15.02 11.96
CA ALA A 143 -9.57 13.56 11.84
C ALA A 143 -8.49 12.92 12.73
N SER A 144 -7.31 13.54 12.80
CA SER A 144 -6.22 13.11 13.69
C SER A 144 -6.64 13.17 15.17
N ASN A 145 -7.33 14.22 15.57
CA ASN A 145 -7.78 14.36 16.97
C ASN A 145 -8.79 13.26 17.35
N ILE A 146 -9.79 13.02 16.50
CA ILE A 146 -10.81 11.97 16.72
C ILE A 146 -10.17 10.59 16.81
N VAL A 147 -9.29 10.25 15.87
CA VAL A 147 -8.65 8.94 15.85
C VAL A 147 -7.71 8.74 17.04
N ARG A 148 -7.06 9.79 17.53
CA ARG A 148 -6.19 9.71 18.72
C ARG A 148 -6.97 9.54 20.02
N GLU A 149 -8.19 10.04 20.10
CA GLU A 149 -9.06 9.75 21.24
C GLU A 149 -9.41 8.27 21.32
N GLU A 150 -9.60 7.63 20.15
CA GLU A 150 -9.90 6.19 20.05
C GLU A 150 -8.66 5.32 20.23
N TYR A 151 -7.51 5.79 19.70
CA TYR A 151 -6.21 5.09 19.74
C TYR A 151 -5.17 5.98 20.46
N PRO A 152 -5.20 6.06 21.80
CA PRO A 152 -4.34 6.97 22.56
C PRO A 152 -2.86 6.60 22.55
N ASP A 153 -2.53 5.37 22.16
CA ASP A 153 -1.16 4.93 21.96
C ASP A 153 -0.63 5.45 20.63
N ALA A 154 0.32 6.38 20.69
CA ALA A 154 0.92 7.03 19.53
C ALA A 154 1.66 6.06 18.58
N THR A 155 1.90 4.81 18.99
CA THR A 155 2.52 3.79 18.15
C THR A 155 1.50 3.05 17.27
N GLN A 156 0.22 3.11 17.63
CA GLN A 156 -0.83 2.41 16.89
C GLN A 156 -1.26 3.15 15.63
N VAL A 157 -1.42 4.47 15.71
CA VAL A 157 -1.82 5.30 14.58
C VAL A 157 -1.02 6.60 14.59
N VAL A 158 -0.38 6.89 13.47
CA VAL A 158 0.39 8.11 13.24
C VAL A 158 -0.27 8.94 12.15
N PHE A 159 -0.62 10.17 12.46
CA PHE A 159 -0.93 11.20 11.46
C PHE A 159 0.31 12.06 11.25
N ALA A 160 0.76 12.14 10.00
CA ALA A 160 1.96 12.88 9.67
C ALA A 160 1.76 13.71 8.39
N ARG A 161 2.63 14.69 8.19
CA ARG A 161 2.63 15.54 7.01
C ARG A 161 4.05 15.80 6.51
N VAL A 162 4.18 15.95 5.19
CA VAL A 162 5.43 16.33 4.51
C VAL A 162 5.16 17.55 3.66
N ASP A 163 5.93 18.62 3.88
CA ASP A 163 5.99 19.74 2.96
C ASP A 163 6.90 19.37 1.78
N CYS A 164 6.30 19.15 0.62
CA CYS A 164 7.00 18.67 -0.56
C CYS A 164 7.82 19.77 -1.26
N ASP A 165 7.57 21.04 -0.98
CA ASP A 165 8.39 22.13 -1.48
C ASP A 165 9.71 22.22 -0.69
N GLN A 166 9.66 21.98 0.62
CA GLN A 166 10.85 21.96 1.47
C GLN A 166 11.62 20.62 1.36
N HIS A 167 10.90 19.51 1.14
CA HIS A 167 11.44 18.14 1.12
C HIS A 167 11.14 17.45 -0.20
N SER A 168 11.66 18.03 -1.30
CA SER A 168 11.47 17.51 -2.65
C SER A 168 12.08 16.13 -2.88
N ASP A 169 13.13 15.78 -2.13
CA ASP A 169 13.75 14.46 -2.11
C ASP A 169 12.79 13.39 -1.59
N ILE A 170 12.01 13.71 -0.55
CA ILE A 170 10.96 12.83 -0.03
C ILE A 170 9.84 12.68 -1.05
N ALA A 171 9.39 13.78 -1.66
CA ALA A 171 8.36 13.74 -2.70
C ALA A 171 8.79 12.84 -3.87
N GLN A 172 10.03 12.94 -4.32
CA GLN A 172 10.59 12.08 -5.36
C GLN A 172 10.70 10.61 -4.91
N ARG A 173 11.18 10.34 -3.68
CA ARG A 173 11.30 9.00 -3.11
C ARG A 173 9.96 8.25 -3.10
N TYR A 174 8.87 8.95 -2.74
CA TYR A 174 7.52 8.37 -2.68
C TYR A 174 6.68 8.62 -3.94
N ARG A 175 7.30 9.14 -5.01
CA ARG A 175 6.68 9.39 -6.33
C ARG A 175 5.42 10.24 -6.22
N ILE A 176 5.52 11.36 -5.49
CA ILE A 176 4.42 12.30 -5.34
C ILE A 176 4.38 13.22 -6.56
N SER A 177 3.31 13.16 -7.33
CA SER A 177 3.10 13.95 -8.57
C SER A 177 2.03 15.02 -8.45
N LYS A 178 1.25 15.00 -7.37
CA LYS A 178 0.10 15.91 -7.16
C LYS A 178 -0.15 16.17 -5.68
N TYR A 179 -0.80 17.30 -5.38
CA TYR A 179 -1.09 17.72 -4.01
C TYR A 179 -2.57 18.02 -3.80
N PRO A 180 -3.13 17.67 -2.61
CA PRO A 180 -2.53 16.82 -1.59
C PRO A 180 -2.61 15.34 -1.96
N THR A 181 -1.59 14.54 -1.61
CA THR A 181 -1.59 13.08 -1.72
C THR A 181 -1.53 12.47 -0.33
N LEU A 182 -2.47 11.57 -0.03
CA LEU A 182 -2.50 10.85 1.23
C LEU A 182 -2.04 9.41 1.01
N LYS A 183 -0.86 9.07 1.55
CA LYS A 183 -0.32 7.70 1.50
C LYS A 183 -0.38 7.03 2.85
N LEU A 184 -0.68 5.74 2.81
CA LEU A 184 -0.74 4.89 3.98
C LEU A 184 0.55 4.09 4.12
N PHE A 185 1.03 3.99 5.35
CA PHE A 185 2.16 3.14 5.72
C PHE A 185 1.70 2.17 6.80
N ARG A 186 2.14 0.93 6.72
CA ARG A 186 1.82 -0.12 7.67
C ARG A 186 3.10 -0.87 8.03
N ASN A 187 3.42 -0.96 9.30
CA ASN A 187 4.65 -1.60 9.78
C ASN A 187 5.91 -1.11 9.05
N GLY A 188 5.97 0.19 8.72
CA GLY A 188 7.08 0.81 8.01
C GLY A 188 7.09 0.63 6.49
N MET A 189 6.13 -0.11 5.92
CA MET A 189 6.00 -0.30 4.47
C MET A 189 4.91 0.60 3.91
N MET A 190 5.23 1.27 2.79
CA MET A 190 4.24 2.06 2.05
C MET A 190 3.24 1.12 1.38
N MET A 191 1.95 1.36 1.63
CA MET A 191 0.88 0.64 0.94
C MET A 191 0.82 1.07 -0.52
N LYS A 192 0.50 0.12 -1.41
CA LYS A 192 0.44 0.36 -2.86
C LYS A 192 -0.62 1.39 -3.22
N ARG A 193 -1.80 1.29 -2.59
CA ARG A 193 -2.92 2.20 -2.83
C ARG A 193 -2.85 3.42 -1.91
N GLU A 194 -3.00 4.61 -2.49
CA GLU A 194 -3.18 5.85 -1.73
C GLU A 194 -4.65 6.01 -1.29
N TYR A 195 -4.90 6.84 -0.29
CA TYR A 195 -6.26 7.18 0.09
C TYR A 195 -6.89 8.09 -0.96
N ARG A 196 -7.92 7.59 -1.63
CA ARG A 196 -8.68 8.28 -2.69
C ARG A 196 -10.14 8.54 -2.29
N GLY A 197 -10.49 8.30 -1.04
CA GLY A 197 -11.82 8.53 -0.49
C GLY A 197 -12.15 10.01 -0.31
N GLN A 198 -13.36 10.24 0.18
CA GLN A 198 -13.87 11.57 0.46
C GLN A 198 -12.97 12.33 1.45
N ARG A 199 -12.73 13.61 1.18
CA ARG A 199 -11.91 14.49 2.00
C ARG A 199 -12.77 15.10 3.13
N SER A 200 -13.31 14.27 4.02
CA SER A 200 -14.03 14.68 5.21
C SER A 200 -13.43 14.02 6.45
N VAL A 201 -13.68 14.63 7.60
CA VAL A 201 -13.18 14.15 8.90
C VAL A 201 -13.63 12.72 9.17
N THR A 202 -14.92 12.45 8.99
CA THR A 202 -15.52 11.13 9.21
C THR A 202 -14.96 10.07 8.27
N ALA A 203 -14.86 10.38 6.96
CA ALA A 203 -14.36 9.42 5.98
C ALA A 203 -12.89 9.04 6.21
N ILE A 204 -12.04 10.00 6.61
CA ILE A 204 -10.64 9.71 6.95
C ILE A 204 -10.55 8.88 8.24
N ALA A 205 -11.33 9.21 9.27
CA ALA A 205 -11.36 8.46 10.52
C ALA A 205 -11.87 7.03 10.29
N ASP A 206 -12.96 6.85 9.55
CA ASP A 206 -13.52 5.53 9.22
C ASP A 206 -12.53 4.69 8.41
N PHE A 207 -11.82 5.30 7.47
CA PHE A 207 -10.77 4.62 6.72
C PHE A 207 -9.67 4.10 7.66
N ILE A 208 -9.20 4.90 8.61
CA ILE A 208 -8.20 4.45 9.58
C ILE A 208 -8.75 3.32 10.46
N ARG A 209 -10.00 3.40 10.92
CA ARG A 209 -10.66 2.30 11.66
C ARG A 209 -10.67 1.00 10.86
N GLN A 210 -11.04 1.07 9.57
CA GLN A 210 -11.01 -0.09 8.68
C GLN A 210 -9.59 -0.63 8.50
N GLN A 211 -8.60 0.26 8.43
CA GLN A 211 -7.21 -0.17 8.34
C GLN A 211 -6.68 -0.82 9.63
N LYS A 212 -7.28 -0.56 10.78
CA LYS A 212 -6.93 -1.20 12.07
C LYS A 212 -7.54 -2.59 12.24
N VAL A 213 -8.56 -2.94 11.46
CA VAL A 213 -9.13 -4.30 11.48
C VAL A 213 -8.10 -5.29 10.96
N ASP A 214 -7.93 -6.42 11.66
CA ASP A 214 -7.08 -7.52 11.21
C ASP A 214 -7.56 -8.01 9.82
N PRO A 215 -6.70 -8.04 8.80
CA PRO A 215 -7.07 -8.57 7.50
C PRO A 215 -7.27 -10.08 7.51
N ILE A 216 -6.78 -10.79 8.53
CA ILE A 216 -6.81 -12.25 8.61
C ILE A 216 -7.95 -12.67 9.54
N ARG A 217 -8.93 -13.36 9.00
CA ARG A 217 -9.99 -14.00 9.79
C ARG A 217 -9.54 -15.39 10.23
N GLU A 218 -9.56 -15.65 11.51
CA GLU A 218 -9.26 -16.96 12.08
C GLU A 218 -10.45 -17.92 11.91
N LEU A 219 -10.17 -19.12 11.39
CA LEU A 219 -11.13 -20.21 11.25
C LEU A 219 -11.23 -21.00 12.57
N GLN A 220 -12.44 -21.19 13.07
CA GLN A 220 -12.68 -22.00 14.27
C GLN A 220 -12.78 -23.49 13.93
N ASN A 221 -13.19 -23.81 12.72
CA ASN A 221 -13.24 -25.16 12.17
C ASN A 221 -13.05 -25.14 10.64
N LEU A 222 -12.67 -26.30 10.06
CA LEU A 222 -12.46 -26.41 8.62
C LEU A 222 -13.76 -26.48 7.81
N GLU A 223 -14.91 -26.71 8.45
CA GLU A 223 -16.22 -26.74 7.78
C GLU A 223 -16.61 -25.35 7.28
N GLU A 224 -16.11 -24.28 7.92
CA GLU A 224 -16.33 -22.91 7.49
C GLU A 224 -15.82 -22.65 6.06
N ILE A 225 -14.82 -23.43 5.61
CA ILE A 225 -14.25 -23.30 4.25
C ILE A 225 -15.30 -23.63 3.17
N SER A 226 -16.23 -24.55 3.49
CA SER A 226 -17.31 -24.90 2.56
C SER A 226 -18.34 -23.77 2.36
N THR A 227 -18.42 -22.85 3.31
CA THR A 227 -19.35 -21.71 3.32
C THR A 227 -18.73 -20.42 2.79
N LEU A 228 -17.46 -20.45 2.36
CA LEU A 228 -16.77 -19.27 1.83
C LEU A 228 -17.44 -18.75 0.56
N ASP A 229 -17.42 -17.43 0.45
CA ASP A 229 -17.86 -16.75 -0.75
C ASP A 229 -16.89 -17.06 -1.92
N ARG A 230 -17.32 -17.91 -2.82
CA ARG A 230 -16.54 -18.36 -3.97
C ARG A 230 -16.42 -17.31 -5.10
N SER A 231 -17.06 -16.17 -4.94
CA SER A 231 -16.84 -15.02 -5.84
C SER A 231 -15.57 -14.25 -5.50
N LYS A 232 -14.92 -14.55 -4.36
CA LYS A 232 -13.71 -13.87 -3.87
C LYS A 232 -12.50 -14.80 -3.86
N ARG A 233 -11.37 -14.25 -4.30
CA ARG A 233 -10.08 -14.92 -4.16
C ARG A 233 -9.72 -15.04 -2.70
N THR A 234 -9.39 -16.24 -2.26
CA THR A 234 -9.11 -16.49 -0.84
C THR A 234 -7.76 -17.19 -0.68
N ILE A 235 -6.96 -16.71 0.26
CA ILE A 235 -5.73 -17.36 0.69
C ILE A 235 -5.92 -17.84 2.14
N ILE A 236 -5.59 -19.09 2.40
CA ILE A 236 -5.71 -19.74 3.72
C ILE A 236 -4.33 -20.17 4.20
N GLY A 237 -3.90 -19.65 5.35
CA GLY A 237 -2.71 -20.09 6.04
C GLY A 237 -3.05 -21.20 7.05
N TYR A 238 -2.51 -22.39 6.86
CA TYR A 238 -2.58 -23.49 7.83
C TYR A 238 -1.26 -23.51 8.60
N ILE A 239 -1.28 -22.96 9.80
CA ILE A 239 -0.08 -22.65 10.58
C ILE A 239 -0.22 -23.27 11.98
N ASP A 240 0.88 -23.75 12.55
CA ASP A 240 0.84 -24.35 13.86
C ASP A 240 0.63 -23.34 14.98
N GLN A 241 1.47 -22.30 14.97
CA GLN A 241 1.52 -21.31 16.05
C GLN A 241 1.41 -19.89 15.50
N LYS A 242 0.56 -19.08 16.15
CA LYS A 242 0.29 -17.70 15.76
C LYS A 242 1.50 -16.76 15.92
N ASP A 243 2.44 -17.10 16.78
CA ASP A 243 3.69 -16.34 17.04
C ASP A 243 4.90 -16.86 16.24
N SER A 244 4.66 -17.75 15.26
CA SER A 244 5.72 -18.29 14.40
C SER A 244 6.19 -17.28 13.35
N GLU A 245 7.45 -17.43 12.89
CA GLU A 245 8.00 -16.61 11.79
C GLU A 245 7.19 -16.81 10.49
N ASN A 246 6.67 -18.01 10.25
CA ASN A 246 5.78 -18.32 9.13
C ASN A 246 4.51 -17.45 9.17
N TYR A 247 3.86 -17.34 10.35
CA TYR A 247 2.68 -16.51 10.51
C TYR A 247 2.98 -15.03 10.35
N HIS A 248 4.07 -14.54 10.93
CA HIS A 248 4.44 -13.13 10.77
C HIS A 248 4.72 -12.75 9.32
N THR A 249 5.29 -13.66 8.53
CA THR A 249 5.47 -13.43 7.10
C THR A 249 4.13 -13.41 6.37
N TYR A 250 3.25 -14.37 6.68
CA TYR A 250 1.90 -14.43 6.14
C TYR A 250 1.07 -13.20 6.49
N GLU A 251 1.13 -12.74 7.73
CA GLU A 251 0.46 -11.52 8.20
C GLU A 251 0.93 -10.26 7.44
N LYS A 252 2.24 -10.13 7.19
CA LYS A 252 2.77 -9.01 6.38
C LYS A 252 2.20 -9.03 4.97
N VAL A 253 2.15 -10.19 4.33
CA VAL A 253 1.58 -10.38 3.00
C VAL A 253 0.08 -10.03 2.99
N ALA A 254 -0.68 -10.55 3.96
CA ALA A 254 -2.10 -10.30 4.11
C ALA A 254 -2.40 -8.80 4.31
N ASN A 255 -1.59 -8.11 5.10
CA ASN A 255 -1.74 -6.67 5.31
C ASN A 255 -1.56 -5.86 4.02
N ILE A 256 -0.68 -6.27 3.11
CA ILE A 256 -0.44 -5.57 1.84
C ILE A 256 -1.53 -5.87 0.81
N LEU A 257 -2.01 -7.12 0.76
CA LEU A 257 -2.95 -7.59 -0.26
C LEU A 257 -4.40 -7.68 0.25
N ARG A 258 -4.71 -7.07 1.39
CA ARG A 258 -6.01 -7.14 2.06
C ARG A 258 -7.20 -6.68 1.21
N ASP A 259 -6.94 -5.77 0.26
CA ASP A 259 -7.95 -5.24 -0.65
C ASP A 259 -8.11 -6.09 -1.92
N ASP A 260 -7.16 -7.00 -2.18
CA ASP A 260 -7.12 -7.83 -3.39
C ASP A 260 -7.58 -9.27 -3.13
N CYS A 261 -7.42 -9.78 -1.90
CA CYS A 261 -7.79 -11.13 -1.48
C CYS A 261 -8.43 -11.15 -0.08
N VAL A 262 -9.21 -12.20 0.19
CA VAL A 262 -9.62 -12.57 1.53
C VAL A 262 -8.52 -13.44 2.14
N PHE A 263 -8.07 -13.09 3.34
CA PHE A 263 -7.07 -13.86 4.07
C PHE A 263 -7.70 -14.56 5.27
N LEU A 264 -7.44 -15.86 5.38
CA LEU A 264 -7.90 -16.71 6.48
C LEU A 264 -6.72 -17.44 7.11
N SER A 265 -6.84 -17.79 8.38
CA SER A 265 -5.87 -18.65 9.05
C SER A 265 -6.55 -19.73 9.87
N ALA A 266 -5.92 -20.89 9.97
CA ALA A 266 -6.27 -21.94 10.91
C ALA A 266 -5.02 -22.32 11.70
N PHE A 267 -5.18 -22.54 13.02
CA PHE A 267 -4.07 -22.82 13.92
C PHE A 267 -4.20 -24.16 14.65
N GLY A 268 -3.08 -24.66 15.14
CA GLY A 268 -2.99 -25.80 16.04
C GLY A 268 -3.74 -27.04 15.53
N GLU A 269 -4.66 -27.57 16.32
CA GLU A 269 -5.44 -28.77 15.96
C GLU A 269 -6.40 -28.56 14.79
N VAL A 270 -6.92 -27.32 14.61
CA VAL A 270 -7.80 -26.99 13.47
C VAL A 270 -7.05 -27.08 12.15
N SER A 271 -5.79 -26.64 12.09
CA SER A 271 -4.96 -26.68 10.89
C SER A 271 -4.32 -28.03 10.61
N LYS A 272 -4.25 -28.92 11.62
CA LYS A 272 -3.51 -30.20 11.59
C LYS A 272 -3.90 -31.12 10.42
N PRO A 273 -5.16 -31.27 10.04
CA PRO A 273 -5.52 -32.11 8.89
C PRO A 273 -4.94 -31.64 7.57
N GLU A 274 -4.63 -30.36 7.43
CA GLU A 274 -4.10 -29.73 6.21
C GLU A 274 -2.57 -29.53 6.26
N ARG A 275 -1.92 -29.80 7.39
CA ARG A 275 -0.47 -29.64 7.62
C ARG A 275 0.31 -30.95 7.54
N PHE A 276 0.13 -31.77 6.50
CA PHE A 276 0.80 -33.07 6.38
C PHE A 276 2.34 -33.00 6.38
N SER A 277 2.91 -31.94 5.84
CA SER A 277 4.36 -31.72 5.74
C SER A 277 4.86 -30.49 6.49
N GLY A 278 4.05 -29.94 7.37
CA GLY A 278 4.29 -28.69 8.09
C GLY A 278 3.35 -27.59 7.67
N ASP A 279 3.62 -26.36 8.16
CA ASP A 279 2.83 -25.18 7.80
C ASP A 279 2.76 -24.99 6.28
N ASN A 280 1.61 -24.57 5.79
CA ASN A 280 1.42 -24.30 4.37
C ASN A 280 0.41 -23.17 4.11
N ILE A 281 0.43 -22.65 2.89
CA ILE A 281 -0.51 -21.64 2.40
C ILE A 281 -1.18 -22.17 1.16
N ILE A 282 -2.51 -22.06 1.12
CA ILE A 282 -3.35 -22.53 0.00
C ILE A 282 -4.14 -21.36 -0.56
N TYR A 283 -4.10 -21.20 -1.87
CA TYR A 283 -4.95 -20.28 -2.59
C TYR A 283 -6.17 -21.01 -3.15
N LYS A 284 -7.35 -20.43 -2.90
CA LYS A 284 -8.63 -20.89 -3.46
C LYS A 284 -9.09 -19.90 -4.53
N PRO A 285 -9.09 -20.31 -5.82
CA PRO A 285 -9.53 -19.47 -6.92
C PRO A 285 -11.04 -19.20 -6.89
N ILE A 286 -11.47 -18.21 -7.67
CA ILE A 286 -12.90 -17.96 -7.93
C ILE A 286 -13.50 -19.10 -8.76
N GLY A 287 -14.75 -19.46 -8.50
CA GLY A 287 -15.52 -20.42 -9.30
C GLY A 287 -16.07 -21.60 -8.53
N GLU A 288 -16.80 -22.47 -9.23
CA GLU A 288 -17.57 -23.56 -8.60
C GLU A 288 -16.77 -24.79 -8.19
N ASN A 289 -15.52 -24.95 -8.46
CA ASN A 289 -14.59 -25.96 -7.89
C ASN A 289 -13.24 -25.95 -8.66
N PRO A 290 -12.60 -24.80 -8.79
CA PRO A 290 -11.24 -24.79 -9.33
C PRO A 290 -10.31 -25.54 -8.37
N PRO A 291 -9.22 -26.15 -8.89
CA PRO A 291 -8.25 -26.81 -8.03
C PRO A 291 -7.55 -25.82 -7.11
N ASP A 292 -7.41 -26.18 -5.86
CA ASP A 292 -6.61 -25.44 -4.89
C ASP A 292 -5.14 -25.38 -5.31
N MET A 293 -4.47 -24.25 -5.04
CA MET A 293 -3.06 -24.09 -5.36
C MET A 293 -2.25 -23.92 -4.09
N VAL A 294 -1.33 -24.85 -3.84
CA VAL A 294 -0.47 -24.83 -2.67
C VAL A 294 0.79 -24.00 -2.95
N TYR A 295 1.18 -23.15 -2.00
CA TYR A 295 2.45 -22.46 -2.05
C TYR A 295 3.61 -23.42 -1.73
N MET A 296 4.55 -23.54 -2.67
CA MET A 296 5.67 -24.48 -2.57
C MET A 296 7.00 -23.82 -2.17
N GLY A 297 6.97 -22.52 -1.87
CA GLY A 297 8.16 -21.76 -1.48
C GLY A 297 8.42 -21.78 0.04
N SER A 298 9.48 -21.10 0.47
CA SER A 298 9.75 -20.88 1.89
C SER A 298 8.76 -19.89 2.49
N LEU A 299 8.07 -20.30 3.55
CA LEU A 299 7.07 -19.47 4.25
C LEU A 299 7.71 -18.28 4.99
N THR A 300 8.99 -18.37 5.37
CA THR A 300 9.73 -17.30 6.03
C THR A 300 10.29 -16.28 5.04
N ASN A 301 10.31 -16.59 3.73
CA ASN A 301 10.77 -15.67 2.70
C ASN A 301 9.61 -14.76 2.26
N PHE A 302 9.64 -13.51 2.75
CA PHE A 302 8.62 -12.53 2.46
C PHE A 302 8.48 -12.25 0.95
N ASP A 303 9.59 -12.04 0.23
CA ASP A 303 9.55 -11.64 -1.18
C ASP A 303 8.91 -12.72 -2.06
N LEU A 304 9.25 -13.99 -1.83
CA LEU A 304 8.67 -15.12 -2.56
C LEU A 304 7.20 -15.33 -2.20
N SER A 305 6.85 -15.26 -0.91
CA SER A 305 5.47 -15.38 -0.44
C SER A 305 4.59 -14.25 -0.96
N TYR A 306 5.10 -13.02 -0.94
CA TYR A 306 4.41 -11.85 -1.47
C TYR A 306 4.22 -11.95 -2.99
N ALA A 307 5.27 -12.26 -3.75
CA ALA A 307 5.19 -12.38 -5.20
C ALA A 307 4.17 -13.44 -5.65
N TRP A 308 4.18 -14.61 -4.99
CA TRP A 308 3.21 -15.67 -5.26
C TRP A 308 1.78 -15.24 -4.91
N SER A 309 1.58 -14.66 -3.74
CA SER A 309 0.26 -14.20 -3.29
C SER A 309 -0.27 -13.08 -4.18
N GLN A 310 0.58 -12.13 -4.58
CA GLN A 310 0.22 -11.06 -5.49
C GLN A 310 -0.21 -11.60 -6.86
N ASP A 311 0.49 -12.62 -7.40
CA ASP A 311 0.11 -13.25 -8.66
C ASP A 311 -1.28 -13.92 -8.59
N LYS A 312 -1.66 -14.44 -7.42
CA LYS A 312 -2.96 -15.08 -7.21
C LYS A 312 -4.06 -14.09 -6.88
N CYS A 313 -3.77 -13.06 -6.09
CA CYS A 313 -4.75 -12.07 -5.65
C CYS A 313 -5.10 -11.05 -6.72
N VAL A 314 -4.11 -10.57 -7.48
CA VAL A 314 -4.33 -9.56 -8.52
C VAL A 314 -4.60 -10.25 -9.85
N PRO A 315 -5.81 -10.09 -10.42
CA PRO A 315 -6.13 -10.71 -11.71
C PRO A 315 -5.22 -10.19 -12.82
N LEU A 316 -4.88 -11.05 -13.78
CA LEU A 316 -4.09 -10.64 -14.93
C LEU A 316 -4.83 -9.58 -15.76
N VAL A 317 -6.14 -9.78 -15.98
CA VAL A 317 -7.04 -8.80 -16.60
C VAL A 317 -7.87 -8.15 -15.51
N ARG A 318 -7.72 -6.83 -15.34
CA ARG A 318 -8.37 -6.04 -14.28
C ARG A 318 -9.56 -5.25 -14.82
N GLU A 319 -10.62 -5.08 -14.04
CA GLU A 319 -11.68 -4.15 -14.39
C GLU A 319 -11.18 -2.71 -14.24
N ILE A 320 -11.39 -1.89 -15.29
CA ILE A 320 -11.22 -0.45 -15.19
C ILE A 320 -12.56 0.19 -14.85
N THR A 321 -12.55 1.05 -13.85
CA THR A 321 -13.70 1.86 -13.43
C THR A 321 -13.28 3.32 -13.34
N PHE A 322 -14.23 4.24 -13.21
CA PHE A 322 -13.91 5.66 -12.98
C PHE A 322 -13.18 5.90 -11.65
N GLU A 323 -13.31 4.99 -10.70
CA GLU A 323 -12.66 5.08 -9.40
C GLU A 323 -11.17 4.69 -9.45
N ASN A 324 -10.82 3.64 -10.21
CA ASN A 324 -9.46 3.13 -10.30
C ASN A 324 -8.70 3.58 -11.56
N GLY A 325 -9.38 4.19 -12.53
CA GLY A 325 -8.78 4.57 -13.81
C GLY A 325 -7.58 5.51 -13.65
N GLU A 326 -7.63 6.43 -12.71
CA GLU A 326 -6.51 7.32 -12.41
C GLU A 326 -5.30 6.57 -11.83
N GLU A 327 -5.53 5.61 -10.94
CA GLU A 327 -4.47 4.76 -10.38
C GLU A 327 -3.78 3.94 -11.48
N LEU A 328 -4.59 3.38 -12.40
CA LEU A 328 -4.08 2.62 -13.54
C LEU A 328 -3.25 3.50 -14.49
N THR A 329 -3.68 4.73 -14.75
CA THR A 329 -2.91 5.67 -15.61
C THR A 329 -1.59 6.10 -14.96
N GLU A 330 -1.52 6.18 -13.64
CA GLU A 330 -0.28 6.49 -12.90
C GLU A 330 0.77 5.37 -12.99
N GLU A 331 0.37 4.14 -13.33
CA GLU A 331 1.32 3.06 -13.62
C GLU A 331 2.16 3.36 -14.86
N GLY A 332 1.69 4.25 -15.75
CA GLY A 332 2.40 4.71 -16.95
C GLY A 332 2.52 3.65 -18.05
N LEU A 333 1.80 2.54 -17.94
CA LEU A 333 1.78 1.47 -18.93
C LEU A 333 0.57 1.65 -19.85
N PRO A 334 0.71 1.45 -21.17
CA PRO A 334 -0.41 1.40 -22.11
C PRO A 334 -1.50 0.43 -21.64
N PHE A 335 -2.72 0.62 -22.11
CA PHE A 335 -3.86 -0.23 -21.77
C PHE A 335 -4.27 -1.08 -22.98
N LEU A 336 -4.33 -2.40 -22.82
CA LEU A 336 -5.08 -3.28 -23.72
C LEU A 336 -6.44 -3.54 -23.07
N ILE A 337 -7.52 -3.03 -23.67
CA ILE A 337 -8.84 -2.99 -23.06
C ILE A 337 -9.83 -3.80 -23.89
N LEU A 338 -10.54 -4.72 -23.25
CA LEU A 338 -11.78 -5.28 -23.77
C LEU A 338 -12.94 -4.41 -23.28
N PHE A 339 -13.66 -3.80 -24.19
CA PHE A 339 -14.97 -3.20 -23.94
C PHE A 339 -16.05 -4.27 -24.17
N HIS A 340 -16.84 -4.57 -23.16
CA HIS A 340 -17.91 -5.56 -23.26
C HIS A 340 -19.14 -5.14 -22.45
N VAL A 341 -20.30 -5.71 -22.77
CA VAL A 341 -21.51 -5.51 -21.97
C VAL A 341 -21.35 -6.25 -20.64
N LYS A 342 -21.88 -5.69 -19.56
CA LYS A 342 -21.69 -6.22 -18.20
C LYS A 342 -22.06 -7.70 -18.04
N ASP A 343 -23.12 -8.14 -18.74
CA ASP A 343 -23.63 -9.51 -18.65
C ASP A 343 -22.96 -10.47 -19.65
N ASP A 344 -22.08 -9.97 -20.52
CA ASP A 344 -21.30 -10.76 -21.46
C ASP A 344 -20.05 -11.34 -20.81
N THR A 345 -20.25 -12.38 -20.02
CA THR A 345 -19.16 -13.11 -19.34
C THR A 345 -18.35 -13.96 -20.31
N GLU A 346 -18.95 -14.44 -21.41
CA GLU A 346 -18.29 -15.29 -22.39
C GLU A 346 -17.15 -14.55 -23.10
N SER A 347 -17.42 -13.34 -23.56
CA SER A 347 -16.37 -12.50 -24.18
C SER A 347 -15.25 -12.16 -23.21
N LEU A 348 -15.57 -11.89 -21.95
CA LEU A 348 -14.57 -11.63 -20.93
C LEU A 348 -13.70 -12.87 -20.66
N GLU A 349 -14.30 -14.03 -20.45
CA GLU A 349 -13.57 -15.29 -20.21
C GLU A 349 -12.64 -15.64 -21.38
N LYS A 350 -13.14 -15.51 -22.60
CA LYS A 350 -12.34 -15.75 -23.81
C LYS A 350 -11.17 -14.77 -23.91
N PHE A 351 -11.38 -13.49 -23.62
CA PHE A 351 -10.31 -12.50 -23.60
C PHE A 351 -9.27 -12.82 -22.53
N GLN A 352 -9.69 -13.16 -21.30
CA GLN A 352 -8.81 -13.55 -20.22
C GLN A 352 -7.95 -14.78 -20.56
N GLN A 353 -8.55 -15.79 -21.20
CA GLN A 353 -7.84 -16.98 -21.65
C GLN A 353 -6.79 -16.64 -22.71
N GLU A 354 -7.14 -15.81 -23.70
CA GLU A 354 -6.22 -15.43 -24.76
C GLU A 354 -5.09 -14.51 -24.28
N VAL A 355 -5.36 -13.58 -23.37
CA VAL A 355 -4.34 -12.77 -22.71
C VAL A 355 -3.38 -13.66 -21.93
N ALA A 356 -3.89 -14.61 -21.14
CA ALA A 356 -3.06 -15.53 -20.40
C ALA A 356 -2.20 -16.42 -21.32
N ARG A 357 -2.75 -16.86 -22.44
CA ARG A 357 -2.07 -17.72 -23.41
C ARG A 357 -1.02 -16.99 -24.24
N GLN A 358 -1.34 -15.78 -24.73
CA GLN A 358 -0.52 -15.09 -25.73
C GLN A 358 0.36 -13.99 -25.14
N LEU A 359 -0.02 -13.36 -24.01
CA LEU A 359 0.53 -12.09 -23.55
C LEU A 359 1.11 -12.13 -22.12
N ILE A 360 1.25 -13.30 -21.50
CA ILE A 360 1.79 -13.38 -20.14
C ILE A 360 3.19 -12.77 -20.02
N SER A 361 4.01 -12.83 -21.09
CA SER A 361 5.33 -12.21 -21.14
C SER A 361 5.29 -10.68 -21.14
N GLU A 362 4.16 -10.10 -21.53
CA GLU A 362 3.98 -8.65 -21.67
C GLU A 362 3.41 -8.00 -20.38
N LYS A 363 3.18 -8.78 -19.32
CA LYS A 363 2.60 -8.31 -18.04
C LYS A 363 3.32 -7.09 -17.41
N GLY A 364 4.51 -6.74 -17.83
CA GLY A 364 5.25 -5.57 -17.33
C GLY A 364 5.31 -4.41 -18.31
N SER A 365 4.80 -4.57 -19.53
CA SER A 365 4.90 -3.58 -20.60
C SER A 365 3.54 -2.98 -20.99
N ILE A 366 2.44 -3.64 -20.64
CA ILE A 366 1.07 -3.20 -20.95
C ILE A 366 0.11 -3.70 -19.87
N ASN A 367 -0.90 -2.90 -19.53
CA ASN A 367 -1.98 -3.26 -18.62
C ASN A 367 -3.11 -3.95 -19.38
N PHE A 368 -3.53 -5.12 -18.91
CA PHE A 368 -4.67 -5.84 -19.46
C PHE A 368 -5.92 -5.47 -18.68
N LEU A 369 -6.91 -4.90 -19.35
CA LEU A 369 -8.09 -4.34 -18.70
C LEU A 369 -9.37 -4.81 -19.40
N HIS A 370 -10.48 -4.75 -18.69
CA HIS A 370 -11.80 -4.80 -19.27
C HIS A 370 -12.69 -3.67 -18.75
N ALA A 371 -13.63 -3.22 -19.56
CA ALA A 371 -14.47 -2.07 -19.30
C ALA A 371 -15.92 -2.34 -19.71
N ASP A 372 -16.87 -1.85 -18.92
CA ASP A 372 -18.29 -1.89 -19.25
C ASP A 372 -18.60 -0.86 -20.36
N CYS A 373 -19.10 -1.32 -21.50
CA CYS A 373 -19.44 -0.50 -22.66
C CYS A 373 -20.41 0.63 -22.34
N ASP A 374 -21.37 0.39 -21.46
CA ASP A 374 -22.36 1.40 -21.10
C ASP A 374 -21.79 2.52 -20.24
N LYS A 375 -20.85 2.21 -19.36
CA LYS A 375 -20.15 3.19 -18.55
C LYS A 375 -19.09 3.95 -19.35
N PHE A 376 -18.37 3.26 -20.25
CA PHE A 376 -17.26 3.82 -21.03
C PHE A 376 -17.66 4.21 -22.45
N ARG A 377 -18.87 4.76 -22.65
CA ARG A 377 -19.37 5.24 -23.96
C ARG A 377 -18.48 6.29 -24.59
N HIS A 378 -17.93 7.20 -23.79
CA HIS A 378 -17.09 8.28 -24.30
C HIS A 378 -15.79 7.77 -24.92
N PRO A 379 -15.00 6.90 -24.30
CA PRO A 379 -13.88 6.21 -24.95
C PRO A 379 -14.25 5.46 -26.21
N LEU A 380 -15.39 4.76 -26.23
CA LEU A 380 -15.87 4.06 -27.43
C LEU A 380 -16.17 5.01 -28.59
N LEU A 381 -16.81 6.16 -28.33
CA LEU A 381 -17.07 7.17 -29.33
C LEU A 381 -15.78 7.75 -29.94
N HIS A 382 -14.71 7.88 -29.17
CA HIS A 382 -13.42 8.31 -29.68
C HIS A 382 -12.83 7.37 -30.74
N ILE A 383 -13.11 6.08 -30.66
CA ILE A 383 -12.71 5.08 -31.65
C ILE A 383 -13.85 4.77 -32.64
N GLN A 384 -14.82 5.67 -32.77
CA GLN A 384 -15.97 5.55 -33.68
C GLN A 384 -16.80 4.27 -33.45
N LYS A 385 -16.90 3.83 -32.20
CA LYS A 385 -17.68 2.67 -31.74
C LYS A 385 -18.78 3.10 -30.79
N THR A 386 -19.78 2.27 -30.65
CA THR A 386 -20.91 2.45 -29.74
C THR A 386 -21.05 1.22 -28.85
N PRO A 387 -21.82 1.27 -27.77
CA PRO A 387 -22.11 0.07 -26.97
C PRO A 387 -22.74 -1.09 -27.75
N ALA A 388 -23.38 -0.80 -28.87
CA ALA A 388 -23.95 -1.84 -29.75
C ALA A 388 -22.88 -2.62 -30.54
N ASP A 389 -21.69 -2.09 -30.70
CA ASP A 389 -20.57 -2.72 -31.39
C ASP A 389 -19.76 -3.67 -30.49
N CYS A 390 -20.06 -3.69 -29.15
CA CYS A 390 -19.35 -4.53 -28.20
C CYS A 390 -19.63 -6.04 -28.45
N PRO A 391 -18.63 -6.91 -28.28
CA PRO A 391 -17.32 -6.66 -27.66
C PRO A 391 -16.30 -6.04 -28.63
N VAL A 392 -15.52 -5.05 -28.14
CA VAL A 392 -14.47 -4.36 -28.88
C VAL A 392 -13.16 -4.41 -28.09
N ILE A 393 -12.05 -4.70 -28.76
CA ILE A 393 -10.72 -4.64 -28.17
C ILE A 393 -9.98 -3.42 -28.70
N ALA A 394 -9.34 -2.65 -27.82
CA ALA A 394 -8.52 -1.51 -28.20
C ALA A 394 -7.27 -1.38 -27.33
N ILE A 395 -6.22 -0.76 -27.89
CA ILE A 395 -5.07 -0.31 -27.11
C ILE A 395 -5.16 1.20 -26.93
N ASP A 396 -5.04 1.68 -25.71
CA ASP A 396 -4.82 3.08 -25.38
C ASP A 396 -3.35 3.29 -24.99
N SER A 397 -2.62 4.06 -25.79
CA SER A 397 -1.21 4.39 -25.56
C SER A 397 -1.00 5.71 -24.80
N PHE A 398 -2.05 6.32 -24.26
CA PHE A 398 -2.12 7.68 -23.70
C PHE A 398 -1.84 8.81 -24.72
N ARG A 399 -1.52 8.46 -25.96
CA ARG A 399 -1.42 9.38 -27.09
C ARG A 399 -2.58 9.16 -28.06
N HIS A 400 -2.75 7.92 -28.47
CA HIS A 400 -3.76 7.48 -29.45
C HIS A 400 -4.38 6.18 -29.00
N MET A 401 -5.62 5.96 -29.43
CA MET A 401 -6.31 4.69 -29.29
C MET A 401 -6.29 3.93 -30.61
N TYR A 402 -5.95 2.66 -30.56
CA TYR A 402 -5.91 1.74 -31.71
C TYR A 402 -6.92 0.63 -31.51
N VAL A 403 -7.71 0.34 -32.52
CA VAL A 403 -8.74 -0.71 -32.47
C VAL A 403 -8.19 -2.00 -33.03
N PHE A 404 -8.41 -3.11 -32.32
CA PHE A 404 -8.16 -4.45 -32.84
C PHE A 404 -9.18 -4.73 -33.95
N PRO A 405 -8.78 -5.22 -35.13
CA PRO A 405 -9.63 -5.23 -36.31
C PRO A 405 -10.98 -5.89 -36.08
N GLU A 406 -10.98 -7.14 -35.64
CA GLU A 406 -12.21 -7.92 -35.43
C GLU A 406 -12.10 -8.74 -34.14
N TYR A 407 -13.12 -8.69 -33.27
CA TYR A 407 -13.13 -9.48 -32.05
C TYR A 407 -13.01 -11.00 -32.31
N SER A 408 -13.59 -11.49 -33.38
CA SER A 408 -13.49 -12.89 -33.80
C SER A 408 -12.06 -13.38 -34.02
N ASP A 409 -11.16 -12.45 -34.35
CA ASP A 409 -9.74 -12.71 -34.59
C ASP A 409 -8.94 -12.97 -33.30
N LEU A 410 -9.54 -12.70 -32.17
CA LEU A 410 -8.95 -12.94 -30.84
C LEU A 410 -8.47 -14.40 -30.67
N ALA A 411 -9.23 -15.35 -31.20
CA ALA A 411 -8.92 -16.77 -31.10
C ALA A 411 -7.76 -17.22 -32.00
N PHE A 412 -7.38 -16.43 -33.03
CA PHE A 412 -6.26 -16.80 -33.91
C PHE A 412 -4.93 -16.68 -33.20
N PRO A 413 -4.13 -17.76 -33.15
CA PRO A 413 -2.85 -17.75 -32.46
C PRO A 413 -1.92 -16.64 -32.95
N GLY A 414 -1.43 -15.82 -32.03
CA GLY A 414 -0.45 -14.78 -32.34
C GLY A 414 -1.03 -13.43 -32.80
N LYS A 415 -2.30 -13.33 -33.21
CA LYS A 415 -2.89 -12.05 -33.67
C LYS A 415 -2.92 -11.00 -32.54
N LEU A 416 -3.40 -11.38 -31.34
CA LEU A 416 -3.43 -10.47 -30.20
C LEU A 416 -2.00 -10.07 -29.78
N ARG A 417 -1.06 -11.01 -29.80
CA ARG A 417 0.34 -10.73 -29.52
C ARG A 417 0.95 -9.80 -30.54
N GLN A 418 0.66 -10.02 -31.84
CA GLN A 418 1.17 -9.14 -32.91
C GLN A 418 0.68 -7.70 -32.73
N PHE A 419 -0.58 -7.52 -32.35
CA PHE A 419 -1.16 -6.20 -32.09
C PHE A 419 -0.41 -5.44 -30.97
N VAL A 420 -0.03 -6.12 -29.88
CA VAL A 420 0.79 -5.54 -28.82
C VAL A 420 2.24 -5.27 -29.30
N LEU A 421 2.82 -6.16 -30.08
CA LEU A 421 4.15 -5.94 -30.66
C LEU A 421 4.16 -4.76 -31.63
N ASP A 422 3.10 -4.58 -32.41
CA ASP A 422 2.93 -3.47 -33.35
C ASP A 422 2.80 -2.12 -32.61
N LEU A 423 2.21 -2.11 -31.40
CA LEU A 423 2.28 -0.95 -30.50
C LEU A 423 3.75 -0.62 -30.13
N HIS A 424 4.47 -1.59 -29.58
CA HIS A 424 5.81 -1.38 -29.07
C HIS A 424 6.83 -1.03 -30.18
N SER A 425 6.66 -1.57 -31.37
CA SER A 425 7.48 -1.22 -32.55
C SER A 425 7.14 0.15 -33.16
N GLY A 426 6.05 0.78 -32.72
CA GLY A 426 5.53 2.01 -33.31
C GLY A 426 4.86 1.82 -34.66
N LYS A 427 4.61 0.57 -35.10
CA LYS A 427 3.92 0.27 -36.36
C LYS A 427 2.50 0.83 -36.34
N LEU A 428 1.72 0.59 -35.27
CA LEU A 428 0.36 1.13 -35.13
C LEU A 428 0.32 2.66 -35.27
N HIS A 429 1.30 3.35 -34.70
CA HIS A 429 1.40 4.81 -34.81
C HIS A 429 1.71 5.26 -36.25
N ARG A 430 2.63 4.58 -36.94
CA ARG A 430 2.95 4.90 -38.35
C ARG A 430 1.76 4.64 -39.28
N GLU A 431 1.13 3.47 -39.18
CA GLU A 431 -0.01 3.10 -40.02
C GLU A 431 -1.21 4.03 -39.80
N PHE A 432 -1.38 4.47 -38.57
CA PHE A 432 -2.45 5.40 -38.20
C PHE A 432 -2.26 6.79 -38.86
N HIS A 433 -1.02 7.29 -38.97
CA HIS A 433 -0.74 8.59 -39.56
C HIS A 433 -0.48 8.55 -41.06
N HIS A 434 0.01 7.44 -41.60
CA HIS A 434 0.49 7.35 -42.97
C HIS A 434 -0.21 6.27 -43.81
N GLY A 435 -1.17 5.56 -43.21
CA GLY A 435 -1.79 4.39 -43.83
C GLY A 435 -0.94 3.12 -43.79
N PRO A 436 -1.48 1.98 -44.23
CA PRO A 436 -0.79 0.69 -44.20
C PRO A 436 0.51 0.74 -45.02
N ASP A 437 1.53 0.04 -44.52
CA ASP A 437 2.85 -0.02 -45.17
C ASP A 437 2.69 -0.65 -46.60
N PRO A 438 3.21 -0.02 -47.67
CA PRO A 438 3.08 -0.51 -49.02
C PRO A 438 3.57 -1.95 -49.24
N THR A 439 4.42 -2.44 -48.34
CA THR A 439 4.96 -3.81 -48.39
C THR A 439 4.02 -4.86 -47.80
N ASP A 440 3.02 -4.47 -47.01
CA ASP A 440 2.05 -5.38 -46.41
C ASP A 440 0.74 -5.53 -47.23
N SER A 441 0.62 -4.83 -48.37
CA SER A 441 -0.57 -4.84 -49.19
C SER A 441 -0.65 -6.14 -50.00
N THR A 442 -1.58 -7.01 -49.68
CA THR A 442 -2.04 -8.06 -50.59
C THR A 442 -2.75 -7.39 -51.78
N PRO A 443 -2.39 -7.68 -53.07
CA PRO A 443 -3.00 -7.01 -54.19
C PRO A 443 -4.49 -7.38 -54.27
N GLY A 444 -5.39 -6.45 -54.02
CA GLY A 444 -6.81 -6.66 -54.35
C GLY A 444 -7.88 -5.97 -53.49
N GLN A 445 -7.59 -5.01 -52.64
CA GLN A 445 -8.65 -4.21 -51.98
C GLN A 445 -8.24 -2.75 -51.87
N GLU A 446 -8.45 -2.01 -52.96
CA GLU A 446 -8.62 -0.56 -52.92
C GLU A 446 -10.11 -0.30 -52.60
N GLU A 447 -10.46 -0.24 -51.34
CA GLU A 447 -11.70 0.38 -50.88
C GLU A 447 -11.36 1.75 -50.32
N ASP A 448 -12.05 2.78 -50.82
CA ASP A 448 -12.00 4.17 -50.40
C ASP A 448 -12.21 4.28 -48.87
N ARG A 449 -11.12 4.27 -48.10
CA ARG A 449 -11.11 4.69 -46.70
C ARG A 449 -10.74 6.14 -46.68
N GLU A 450 -11.72 7.00 -46.39
CA GLU A 450 -11.42 8.37 -45.92
C GLU A 450 -10.45 8.26 -44.73
N VAL A 451 -9.21 8.60 -44.98
CA VAL A 451 -8.15 8.66 -43.95
C VAL A 451 -8.58 9.77 -43.00
N ALA A 452 -9.04 9.40 -41.82
CA ALA A 452 -9.26 10.36 -40.72
C ALA A 452 -7.94 11.07 -40.44
N SER A 453 -7.86 12.36 -40.75
CA SER A 453 -6.66 13.16 -40.78
C SER A 453 -6.02 13.43 -39.40
N ASN A 454 -6.68 13.01 -38.31
CA ASN A 454 -6.15 13.13 -36.95
C ASN A 454 -6.54 11.90 -36.12
N PRO A 455 -5.57 11.20 -35.52
CA PRO A 455 -5.85 10.14 -34.57
C PRO A 455 -6.62 10.68 -33.36
N PRO A 456 -7.60 9.91 -32.85
CA PRO A 456 -8.27 10.28 -31.61
C PRO A 456 -7.24 10.31 -30.48
N GLU A 457 -7.20 11.42 -29.72
CA GLU A 457 -6.40 11.50 -28.51
C GLU A 457 -6.93 10.52 -27.47
N SER A 458 -6.03 10.02 -26.61
CA SER A 458 -6.44 9.16 -25.50
C SER A 458 -7.46 9.87 -24.60
N SER A 459 -8.59 9.22 -24.37
CA SER A 459 -9.60 9.73 -23.43
C SER A 459 -9.25 9.39 -21.97
N PHE A 460 -8.42 8.38 -21.73
CA PHE A 460 -7.99 8.00 -20.39
C PHE A 460 -6.94 8.92 -19.81
N GLN A 461 -6.11 9.55 -20.62
CA GLN A 461 -5.17 10.57 -20.16
C GLN A 461 -5.89 11.80 -19.54
N LYS A 462 -7.12 12.05 -19.95
CA LYS A 462 -7.94 13.19 -19.51
C LYS A 462 -8.96 12.80 -18.43
N LEU A 463 -8.85 11.61 -17.83
CA LEU A 463 -9.69 11.23 -16.69
C LEU A 463 -9.44 12.24 -15.56
N ALA A 464 -10.43 13.11 -15.38
CA ALA A 464 -10.42 13.99 -14.22
C ALA A 464 -10.56 13.14 -12.95
N PRO A 465 -9.91 13.52 -11.87
CA PRO A 465 -10.14 12.92 -10.59
C PRO A 465 -11.63 12.92 -10.26
N SER A 466 -12.11 11.85 -9.58
CA SER A 466 -13.52 11.79 -9.16
C SER A 466 -13.88 13.03 -8.35
N GLU A 467 -15.08 13.57 -8.51
CA GLU A 467 -15.57 14.72 -7.74
C GLU A 467 -15.39 14.51 -6.23
N THR A 468 -15.56 13.29 -5.75
CA THR A 468 -15.38 12.93 -4.33
C THR A 468 -13.93 13.02 -3.85
N ARG A 469 -12.94 12.92 -4.72
CA ARG A 469 -11.52 12.97 -4.36
C ARG A 469 -11.03 14.39 -4.13
N TYR A 470 -11.47 15.33 -4.94
CA TYR A 470 -11.02 16.73 -4.89
C TYR A 470 -12.08 17.69 -4.37
N THR A 471 -13.32 17.23 -4.23
CA THR A 471 -14.37 17.99 -3.57
C THR A 471 -14.25 17.74 -2.08
N ILE A 472 -13.80 18.73 -1.36
CA ILE A 472 -13.93 18.78 0.09
C ILE A 472 -15.39 19.11 0.36
N LEU A 473 -16.18 18.08 0.59
CA LEU A 473 -17.58 18.26 0.98
C LEU A 473 -17.58 18.82 2.40
N ARG A 474 -18.13 20.02 2.56
CA ARG A 474 -18.59 20.47 3.86
C ARG A 474 -19.77 19.58 4.23
N ASP A 475 -19.85 19.19 5.49
CA ASP A 475 -21.01 18.46 5.99
C ASP A 475 -22.27 19.23 5.59
N ARG A 476 -23.24 18.51 5.00
CA ARG A 476 -24.44 19.10 4.40
C ARG A 476 -25.42 19.72 5.41
N ASP A 477 -25.05 19.75 6.67
CA ASP A 477 -25.90 20.25 7.75
C ASP A 477 -25.76 21.76 7.99
N GLU A 478 -25.01 22.48 7.13
CA GLU A 478 -24.92 23.94 7.14
C GLU A 478 -25.43 24.53 5.79
N LEU A 479 -26.68 24.26 5.45
CA LEU A 479 -27.47 25.04 4.52
C LEU A 479 -28.79 25.43 5.17
#